data_caf9609d3f42b7ba2e74afa320897326
#
_entry.id   caf9609d3f42b7ba2e74afa320897326
#
_cell.length_a   1.000
_cell.length_b   1.000
_cell.length_c   1.000
_cell.angle_alpha   90.00
_cell.angle_beta   90.00
_cell.angle_gamma   90.00
#
_symmetry.space_group_name_H-M   'P 1'
#
loop_
_entity.id
_entity.type
_entity.pdbx_description
1 polymer ?
#
loop_
_entity_poly.entity_id
_entity_poly.type
_entity_poly.pdbx_seq_one_letter_code
_entity_poly.pdbx_strand_id
1 'polypeptide(L)'
;MDRIFVWHKMEHWLYTHKLNLLAQILRGGGKIIFAADIPPQMEIGEGTVFPHDALGCIFHPDVKIGKNCKILHGVTMGGRAGHKGLPVIGDNVLIGTHAQILGNVRIGNNSIVGAGAIVLHDVPDNVVVVGNPAKILRENK
;
A
#
# COMPACT_ATOMS: atom_id res chain seq x y z
N MET A 1 -12.92 0.52 -13.74
CA MET A 1 -11.81 1.46 -13.48
C MET A 1 -11.75 1.68 -11.99
N ASP A 2 -10.58 1.53 -11.38
CA ASP A 2 -10.40 1.75 -9.93
C ASP A 2 -10.43 3.25 -9.64
N ARG A 3 -11.47 3.71 -8.92
CA ARG A 3 -11.72 5.14 -8.70
C ARG A 3 -10.64 5.81 -7.87
N ILE A 4 -10.16 5.12 -6.83
CA ILE A 4 -9.14 5.69 -5.96
C ILE A 4 -7.78 5.73 -6.63
N PHE A 5 -7.47 4.76 -7.49
CA PHE A 5 -6.25 4.80 -8.29
C PHE A 5 -6.23 5.99 -9.26
N VAL A 6 -7.38 6.27 -9.91
CA VAL A 6 -7.52 7.46 -10.76
C VAL A 6 -7.40 8.75 -9.96
N TRP A 7 -8.03 8.81 -8.78
CA TRP A 7 -7.90 9.95 -7.87
C TRP A 7 -6.44 10.18 -7.47
N HIS A 8 -5.75 9.12 -7.06
CA HIS A 8 -4.34 9.19 -6.70
C HIS A 8 -3.47 9.64 -7.88
N LYS A 9 -3.73 9.18 -9.09
CA LYS A 9 -2.99 9.65 -10.29
C LYS A 9 -3.14 11.15 -10.49
N MET A 10 -4.31 11.72 -10.25
CA MET A 10 -4.54 13.17 -10.35
C MET A 10 -3.75 13.95 -9.28
N GLU A 11 -3.82 13.52 -8.02
CA GLU A 11 -3.09 14.21 -6.95
C GLU A 11 -1.57 14.03 -7.06
N HIS A 12 -1.11 12.86 -7.53
CA HIS A 12 0.31 12.61 -7.81
C HIS A 12 0.81 13.49 -8.96
N TRP A 13 0.03 13.63 -10.02
CA TRP A 13 0.36 14.54 -11.12
C TRP A 13 0.51 15.99 -10.64
N LEU A 14 -0.43 16.48 -9.83
CA LEU A 14 -0.34 17.81 -9.23
C LEU A 14 0.91 17.96 -8.37
N TYR A 15 1.23 16.96 -7.57
CA TYR A 15 2.41 16.96 -6.73
C TYR A 15 3.71 17.03 -7.56
N THR A 16 3.83 16.20 -8.59
CA THR A 16 5.01 16.15 -9.46
C THR A 16 5.20 17.44 -10.27
N HIS A 17 4.11 18.17 -10.55
CA HIS A 17 4.15 19.49 -11.19
C HIS A 17 4.27 20.66 -10.20
N LYS A 18 4.65 20.35 -8.94
CA LYS A 18 4.87 21.35 -7.87
C LYS A 18 3.61 22.14 -7.47
N LEU A 19 2.44 21.65 -7.80
CA LEU A 19 1.14 22.20 -7.38
C LEU A 19 0.72 21.63 -6.02
N ASN A 20 1.60 21.73 -5.04
CA ASN A 20 1.49 21.05 -3.76
C ASN A 20 0.22 21.38 -2.98
N LEU A 21 -0.21 22.64 -3.01
CA LEU A 21 -1.44 23.05 -2.33
C LEU A 21 -2.67 22.34 -2.91
N LEU A 22 -2.78 22.26 -4.23
CA LEU A 22 -3.87 21.57 -4.91
C LEU A 22 -3.82 20.05 -4.64
N ALA A 23 -2.63 19.45 -4.65
CA ALA A 23 -2.44 18.04 -4.31
C ALA A 23 -2.92 17.75 -2.88
N GLN A 24 -2.61 18.62 -1.92
CA GLN A 24 -3.05 18.44 -0.53
C GLN A 24 -4.56 18.67 -0.35
N ILE A 25 -5.16 19.57 -1.11
CA ILE A 25 -6.62 19.76 -1.13
C ILE A 25 -7.30 18.50 -1.66
N LEU A 26 -6.81 17.92 -2.75
CA LEU A 26 -7.32 16.65 -3.30
C LEU A 26 -7.14 15.50 -2.31
N ARG A 27 -5.98 15.40 -1.65
CA ARG A 27 -5.75 14.41 -0.59
C ARG A 27 -6.79 14.53 0.53
N GLY A 28 -7.05 15.76 0.99
CA GLY A 28 -8.10 16.04 1.98
C GLY A 28 -9.48 15.59 1.51
N GLY A 29 -9.83 15.87 0.26
CA GLY A 29 -11.06 15.41 -0.38
C GLY A 29 -11.14 13.88 -0.45
N GLY A 30 -10.04 13.21 -0.82
CA GLY A 30 -9.95 11.75 -0.85
C GLY A 30 -10.22 11.12 0.52
N LYS A 31 -9.69 11.70 1.59
CA LYS A 31 -9.95 11.23 2.96
C LYS A 31 -11.44 11.28 3.32
N ILE A 32 -12.14 12.31 2.88
CA ILE A 32 -13.58 12.46 3.15
C ILE A 32 -14.41 11.52 2.27
N ILE A 33 -14.09 11.45 0.98
CA ILE A 33 -14.90 10.71 0.00
C ILE A 33 -14.67 9.19 0.14
N PHE A 34 -13.41 8.75 0.31
CA PHE A 34 -13.04 7.34 0.31
C PHE A 34 -12.73 6.77 1.70
N ALA A 35 -12.66 7.62 2.72
CA ALA A 35 -12.18 7.24 4.06
C ALA A 35 -10.82 6.51 4.00
N ALA A 36 -9.91 7.01 3.16
CA ALA A 36 -8.58 6.47 2.94
C ALA A 36 -7.55 7.60 2.91
N ASP A 37 -6.33 7.34 3.37
CA ASP A 37 -5.23 8.29 3.32
C ASP A 37 -4.10 7.73 2.44
N ILE A 38 -4.15 8.07 1.15
CA ILE A 38 -3.13 7.70 0.16
C ILE A 38 -2.43 9.00 -0.26
N PRO A 39 -1.21 9.25 0.25
CA PRO A 39 -0.52 10.50 -0.03
C PRO A 39 -0.14 10.68 -1.50
N PRO A 40 -0.18 11.92 -2.05
CA PRO A 40 0.17 12.19 -3.44
C PRO A 40 1.64 11.92 -3.79
N GLN A 41 2.52 11.85 -2.79
CA GLN A 41 3.94 11.55 -2.99
C GLN A 41 4.21 10.10 -3.38
N MET A 42 3.29 9.19 -3.03
CA MET A 42 3.49 7.75 -3.23
C MET A 42 3.66 7.40 -4.71
N GLU A 43 4.54 6.43 -4.94
CA GLU A 43 4.68 5.74 -6.22
C GLU A 43 3.83 4.47 -6.20
N ILE A 44 2.82 4.41 -7.07
CA ILE A 44 1.94 3.25 -7.23
C ILE A 44 2.00 2.79 -8.68
N GLY A 45 2.42 1.55 -8.90
CA GLY A 45 2.57 0.97 -10.22
C GLY A 45 1.24 0.75 -10.95
N GLU A 46 1.28 0.83 -12.27
CA GLU A 46 0.12 0.62 -13.14
C GLU A 46 -0.52 -0.77 -12.93
N GLY A 47 -1.83 -0.83 -13.08
CA GLY A 47 -2.61 -2.07 -12.90
C GLY A 47 -2.88 -2.41 -11.43
N THR A 48 -2.35 -1.66 -10.48
CA THR A 48 -2.67 -1.84 -9.06
C THR A 48 -4.10 -1.38 -8.78
N VAL A 49 -4.83 -2.19 -8.02
CA VAL A 49 -6.24 -1.97 -7.69
C VAL A 49 -6.48 -1.98 -6.18
N PHE A 50 -7.46 -1.18 -5.77
CA PHE A 50 -7.88 -1.04 -4.37
C PHE A 50 -9.37 -1.37 -4.25
N PRO A 51 -9.74 -2.64 -4.10
CA PRO A 51 -11.14 -3.01 -3.87
C PRO A 51 -11.76 -2.21 -2.72
N HIS A 52 -13.04 -1.89 -2.84
CA HIS A 52 -13.77 -1.04 -1.90
C HIS A 52 -13.18 0.38 -1.77
N ASP A 53 -12.57 0.91 -2.84
CA ASP A 53 -11.97 2.24 -2.88
C ASP A 53 -10.95 2.49 -1.73
N ALA A 54 -10.17 1.47 -1.38
CA ALA A 54 -9.18 1.51 -0.29
C ALA A 54 -9.75 1.93 1.08
N LEU A 55 -11.03 1.67 1.34
CA LEU A 55 -11.69 2.05 2.60
C LEU A 55 -10.84 1.69 3.82
N GLY A 56 -10.50 2.67 4.66
CA GLY A 56 -9.70 2.50 5.86
C GLY A 56 -8.20 2.27 5.64
N CYS A 57 -7.72 2.34 4.39
CA CYS A 57 -6.27 2.26 4.12
C CYS A 57 -5.56 3.55 4.55
N ILE A 58 -4.40 3.40 5.19
CA ILE A 58 -3.55 4.51 5.62
C ILE A 58 -2.11 4.19 5.26
N PHE A 59 -1.51 5.03 4.41
CA PHE A 59 -0.15 4.82 3.93
C PHE A 59 0.76 6.02 4.23
N HIS A 60 2.03 5.72 4.50
CA HIS A 60 3.06 6.77 4.62
C HIS A 60 3.47 7.27 3.22
N PRO A 61 3.79 8.58 3.07
CA PRO A 61 4.16 9.17 1.77
C PRO A 61 5.30 8.48 1.00
N ASP A 62 6.24 7.88 1.72
CA ASP A 62 7.42 7.26 1.11
C ASP A 62 7.26 5.74 0.86
N VAL A 63 6.07 5.20 1.06
CA VAL A 63 5.75 3.81 0.68
C VAL A 63 5.71 3.70 -0.83
N LYS A 64 6.26 2.60 -1.37
CA LYS A 64 6.23 2.29 -2.79
C LYS A 64 5.47 1.01 -3.04
N ILE A 65 4.59 1.02 -4.03
CA ILE A 65 3.80 -0.13 -4.45
C ILE A 65 4.08 -0.42 -5.91
N GLY A 66 4.40 -1.65 -6.24
CA GLY A 66 4.68 -2.12 -7.59
C GLY A 66 3.43 -2.21 -8.47
N LYS A 67 3.56 -2.89 -9.59
CA LYS A 67 2.53 -3.05 -10.62
C LYS A 67 1.61 -4.22 -10.31
N ASN A 68 0.36 -4.13 -10.80
CA ASN A 68 -0.62 -5.21 -10.77
C ASN A 68 -0.86 -5.77 -9.36
N CYS A 69 -0.70 -4.95 -8.33
CA CYS A 69 -0.98 -5.33 -6.96
C CYS A 69 -2.48 -5.23 -6.67
N LYS A 70 -2.92 -5.97 -5.65
CA LYS A 70 -4.28 -5.88 -5.13
C LYS A 70 -4.21 -5.62 -3.64
N ILE A 71 -4.60 -4.42 -3.22
CA ILE A 71 -4.54 -3.97 -1.83
C ILE A 71 -5.96 -3.88 -1.28
N LEU A 72 -6.31 -4.76 -0.36
CA LEU A 72 -7.65 -4.79 0.22
C LEU A 72 -7.82 -3.68 1.27
N HIS A 73 -9.05 -3.49 1.73
CA HIS A 73 -9.42 -2.42 2.66
C HIS A 73 -8.77 -2.59 4.04
N GLY A 74 -8.64 -1.48 4.77
CA GLY A 74 -8.12 -1.46 6.12
C GLY A 74 -6.61 -1.72 6.25
N VAL A 75 -5.87 -1.74 5.13
CA VAL A 75 -4.42 -1.97 5.15
C VAL A 75 -3.68 -0.73 5.65
N THR A 76 -2.69 -0.95 6.52
CA THR A 76 -1.76 0.09 6.97
C THR A 76 -0.35 -0.21 6.49
N MET A 77 0.30 0.78 5.89
CA MET A 77 1.71 0.70 5.51
C MET A 77 2.46 1.93 6.05
N GLY A 78 3.39 1.72 6.95
CA GLY A 78 4.04 2.84 7.62
C GLY A 78 5.34 2.50 8.32
N GLY A 79 5.81 3.47 9.10
CA GLY A 79 7.04 3.33 9.88
C GLY A 79 6.88 2.39 11.07
N ARG A 80 8.00 1.95 11.61
CA ARG A 80 8.10 1.19 12.85
C ARG A 80 9.04 1.90 13.81
N ALA A 81 8.61 2.09 15.04
CA ALA A 81 9.42 2.76 16.07
C ALA A 81 10.81 2.11 16.22
N GLY A 82 11.85 2.93 16.24
CA GLY A 82 13.23 2.47 16.33
C GLY A 82 13.84 1.92 15.04
N HIS A 83 13.09 1.89 13.93
CA HIS A 83 13.57 1.42 12.64
C HIS A 83 13.46 2.52 11.58
N LYS A 84 14.53 2.73 10.81
CA LYS A 84 14.51 3.64 9.66
C LYS A 84 14.07 2.88 8.42
N GLY A 85 13.36 3.57 7.54
CA GLY A 85 12.86 3.03 6.27
C GLY A 85 11.39 2.66 6.32
N LEU A 86 10.84 2.42 5.17
CA LEU A 86 9.41 2.24 4.92
C LEU A 86 9.16 1.07 3.97
N PRO A 87 7.93 0.52 3.97
CA PRO A 87 7.60 -0.61 3.12
C PRO A 87 7.79 -0.34 1.63
N VAL A 88 8.31 -1.35 0.95
CA VAL A 88 8.38 -1.43 -0.51
C VAL A 88 7.69 -2.72 -0.95
N ILE A 89 6.64 -2.58 -1.72
CA ILE A 89 5.83 -3.69 -2.23
C ILE A 89 6.26 -3.98 -3.66
N GLY A 90 6.56 -5.23 -3.96
CA GLY A 90 6.90 -5.69 -5.31
C GLY A 90 5.71 -5.73 -6.25
N ASP A 91 5.87 -6.41 -7.39
CA ASP A 91 4.83 -6.56 -8.41
C ASP A 91 3.94 -7.78 -8.14
N ASN A 92 2.69 -7.72 -8.61
CA ASN A 92 1.71 -8.82 -8.51
C ASN A 92 1.47 -9.29 -7.06
N VAL A 93 1.53 -8.40 -6.10
CA VAL A 93 1.35 -8.70 -4.68
C VAL A 93 -0.12 -8.53 -4.28
N LEU A 94 -0.64 -9.47 -3.50
CA LEU A 94 -1.93 -9.32 -2.84
C LEU A 94 -1.73 -9.03 -1.35
N ILE A 95 -2.29 -7.94 -0.88
CA ILE A 95 -2.32 -7.59 0.55
C ILE A 95 -3.74 -7.75 1.06
N GLY A 96 -3.91 -8.69 1.99
CA GLY A 96 -5.21 -9.03 2.58
C GLY A 96 -5.76 -7.93 3.49
N THR A 97 -7.06 -8.00 3.74
CA THR A 97 -7.80 -7.04 4.58
C THR A 97 -7.14 -6.84 5.93
N HIS A 98 -7.05 -5.58 6.36
CA HIS A 98 -6.52 -5.20 7.67
C HIS A 98 -5.08 -5.68 7.95
N ALA A 99 -4.32 -6.07 6.93
CA ALA A 99 -2.90 -6.34 7.11
C ALA A 99 -2.14 -5.06 7.43
N GLN A 100 -1.06 -5.19 8.21
CA GLN A 100 -0.17 -4.09 8.55
C GLN A 100 1.24 -4.44 8.09
N ILE A 101 1.88 -3.53 7.37
CA ILE A 101 3.26 -3.69 6.90
C ILE A 101 4.06 -2.52 7.46
N LEU A 102 4.97 -2.82 8.39
CA LEU A 102 5.55 -1.80 9.25
C LEU A 102 7.08 -1.82 9.23
N GLY A 103 7.66 -0.65 8.95
CA GLY A 103 9.10 -0.43 8.95
C GLY A 103 9.74 -0.70 7.59
N ASN A 104 11.07 -0.86 7.60
CA ASN A 104 11.85 -1.14 6.40
C ASN A 104 11.67 -2.61 5.96
N VAL A 105 10.54 -2.87 5.35
CA VAL A 105 10.11 -4.21 4.92
C VAL A 105 9.94 -4.24 3.42
N ARG A 106 10.49 -5.26 2.77
CA ARG A 106 10.27 -5.55 1.35
C ARG A 106 9.33 -6.74 1.21
N ILE A 107 8.26 -6.57 0.46
CA ILE A 107 7.39 -7.66 0.04
C ILE A 107 7.79 -8.06 -1.37
N GLY A 108 8.21 -9.30 -1.53
CA GLY A 108 8.66 -9.86 -2.81
C GLY A 108 7.52 -10.00 -3.83
N ASN A 109 7.90 -10.16 -5.10
CA ASN A 109 6.95 -10.28 -6.21
C ASN A 109 6.10 -11.56 -6.09
N ASN A 110 4.88 -11.51 -6.60
CA ASN A 110 3.94 -12.64 -6.63
C ASN A 110 3.63 -13.21 -5.24
N SER A 111 3.80 -12.43 -4.18
CA SER A 111 3.56 -12.87 -2.81
C SER A 111 2.19 -12.43 -2.31
N ILE A 112 1.70 -13.13 -1.31
CA ILE A 112 0.42 -12.86 -0.67
C ILE A 112 0.65 -12.60 0.81
N VAL A 113 0.16 -11.47 1.29
CA VAL A 113 0.04 -11.17 2.72
C VAL A 113 -1.39 -11.47 3.13
N GLY A 114 -1.57 -12.41 4.03
CA GLY A 114 -2.89 -12.82 4.51
C GLY A 114 -3.62 -11.72 5.28
N ALA A 115 -4.94 -11.82 5.35
CA ALA A 115 -5.77 -10.89 6.10
C ALA A 115 -5.35 -10.82 7.57
N GLY A 116 -5.28 -9.61 8.13
CA GLY A 116 -4.90 -9.38 9.53
C GLY A 116 -3.44 -9.67 9.86
N ALA A 117 -2.60 -10.02 8.89
CA ALA A 117 -1.19 -10.27 9.13
C ALA A 117 -0.44 -8.99 9.50
N ILE A 118 0.52 -9.10 10.41
CA ILE A 118 1.42 -8.00 10.78
C ILE A 118 2.82 -8.34 10.31
N VAL A 119 3.25 -7.69 9.22
CA VAL A 119 4.54 -7.95 8.58
C VAL A 119 5.59 -7.00 9.13
N LEU A 120 6.60 -7.56 9.77
CA LEU A 120 7.70 -6.84 10.42
C LEU A 120 9.08 -7.18 9.82
N HIS A 121 9.13 -8.13 8.89
CA HIS A 121 10.34 -8.62 8.23
C HIS A 121 10.09 -8.81 6.74
N ASP A 122 11.17 -8.85 5.95
CA ASP A 122 11.09 -9.06 4.52
C ASP A 122 10.36 -10.37 4.16
N VAL A 123 9.58 -10.30 3.10
CA VAL A 123 8.84 -11.43 2.53
C VAL A 123 9.46 -11.77 1.18
N PRO A 124 9.93 -13.00 0.98
CA PRO A 124 10.47 -13.44 -0.30
C PRO A 124 9.45 -13.41 -1.43
N ASP A 125 9.93 -13.56 -2.67
CA ASP A 125 9.06 -13.77 -3.82
C ASP A 125 8.28 -15.09 -3.70
N ASN A 126 7.09 -15.13 -4.30
CA ASN A 126 6.31 -16.36 -4.49
C ASN A 126 5.95 -17.11 -3.21
N VAL A 127 5.63 -16.40 -2.15
CA VAL A 127 5.19 -17.01 -0.88
C VAL A 127 3.89 -16.40 -0.38
N VAL A 128 3.22 -17.14 0.50
CA VAL A 128 2.09 -16.67 1.30
C VAL A 128 2.55 -16.52 2.75
N VAL A 129 2.37 -15.33 3.32
CA VAL A 129 2.65 -15.06 4.74
C VAL A 129 1.37 -14.76 5.49
N VAL A 130 1.27 -15.22 6.74
CA VAL A 130 0.11 -15.00 7.61
C VAL A 130 0.54 -14.82 9.06
N GLY A 131 -0.32 -14.23 9.84
CA GLY A 131 -0.21 -14.17 11.30
C GLY A 131 0.44 -12.89 11.84
N ASN A 132 0.62 -12.87 13.16
CA ASN A 132 1.21 -11.77 13.91
C ASN A 132 2.25 -12.31 14.92
N PRO A 133 3.56 -12.11 14.70
CA PRO A 133 4.17 -11.58 13.47
C PRO A 133 3.96 -12.54 12.28
N ALA A 134 3.89 -11.98 11.07
CA ALA A 134 3.67 -12.77 9.86
C ALA A 134 4.84 -13.75 9.61
N LYS A 135 4.50 -14.96 9.22
CA LYS A 135 5.43 -16.04 8.86
C LYS A 135 5.01 -16.71 7.58
N ILE A 136 5.95 -17.30 6.87
CA ILE A 136 5.67 -18.05 5.65
C ILE A 136 4.78 -19.25 6.00
N LEU A 137 3.62 -19.30 5.35
CA LEU A 137 2.68 -20.41 5.44
C LEU A 137 2.97 -21.48 4.38
N ARG A 138 3.22 -21.04 3.15
CA ARG A 138 3.47 -21.90 1.99
C ARG A 138 4.01 -21.10 0.80
N GLU A 139 4.45 -21.81 -0.23
CA GLU A 139 4.70 -21.21 -1.53
C GLU A 139 3.39 -20.74 -2.19
N ASN A 140 3.47 -19.68 -2.97
CA ASN A 140 2.40 -19.21 -3.84
C ASN A 140 2.68 -19.71 -5.27
N LYS A 141 1.96 -20.76 -5.63
CA LYS A 141 2.09 -21.40 -6.97
C LYS A 141 1.05 -20.85 -7.92
#